data_03592d81cfb65cb0598bd91a3b4f9554
#
_entry.id   03592d81cfb65cb0598bd91a3b4f9554
#
_cell.length_a   1.000
_cell.length_b   1.000
_cell.length_c   1.000
_cell.angle_alpha   90.00
_cell.angle_beta   90.00
_cell.angle_gamma   90.00
#
_symmetry.space_group_name_H-M   'P 1'
#
loop_
_entity.id
_entity.type
_entity.pdbx_description
1 polymer ?
#
loop_
_entity_poly.entity_id
_entity_poly.type
_entity_poly.pdbx_seq_one_letter_code
_entity_poly.pdbx_strand_id
1 'polypeptide(L)'
;ALPIWTVSFPITTIYASEYPEELLGAVPLDITLSDGYRPTSEKVSYDLSTGESFSVYKGRNTYTYRLVADIAPIPVADHLSDFRFRRGVNLAYWMTEADRDWLGYVMPAQFPLWKELGFDHFRVPVDELCIFDREGQFNEKAVGKLHELFTWCEQNGMYAILDLHTPAPREGSDSYREEELYDPAYPEFRAHFVHVWRKLAAEFKGHNPKCVAFELLNEP
;
A
#
# COMPACT_ATOMS: atom_id res chain seq x y z
N ALA A 1 -42.59 -8.84 -9.29
CA ALA A 1 -41.40 -8.04 -9.11
C ALA A 1 -40.21 -8.92 -9.52
N LEU A 2 -39.30 -8.39 -10.34
CA LEU A 2 -38.03 -9.05 -10.63
C LEU A 2 -37.16 -9.02 -9.39
N PRO A 3 -36.34 -10.06 -9.12
CA PRO A 3 -35.45 -10.06 -7.98
C PRO A 3 -34.46 -8.91 -8.11
N ILE A 4 -34.24 -8.20 -6.99
CA ILE A 4 -33.16 -7.22 -6.88
C ILE A 4 -31.94 -7.99 -6.40
N TRP A 5 -30.87 -7.97 -7.17
CA TRP A 5 -29.59 -8.54 -6.76
C TRP A 5 -28.77 -7.51 -5.99
N THR A 6 -28.09 -7.95 -4.96
CA THR A 6 -27.15 -7.11 -4.22
C THR A 6 -25.74 -7.36 -4.76
N VAL A 7 -25.03 -6.29 -5.06
CA VAL A 7 -23.59 -6.32 -5.36
C VAL A 7 -22.88 -5.66 -4.19
N SER A 8 -22.09 -6.43 -3.48
CA SER A 8 -21.30 -5.96 -2.36
C SER A 8 -19.88 -5.65 -2.81
N PHE A 9 -19.40 -4.47 -2.44
CA PHE A 9 -18.00 -4.07 -2.62
C PHE A 9 -17.27 -4.30 -1.31
N PRO A 10 -16.38 -5.30 -1.23
CA PRO A 10 -15.64 -5.56 -0.01
C PRO A 10 -14.66 -4.42 0.24
N ILE A 11 -14.82 -3.76 1.37
CA ILE A 11 -13.91 -2.73 1.86
C ILE A 11 -13.31 -3.25 3.16
N THR A 12 -12.00 -3.53 3.15
CA THR A 12 -11.28 -3.93 4.34
C THR A 12 -10.63 -2.72 4.98
N THR A 13 -10.78 -2.58 6.28
CA THR A 13 -10.20 -1.49 7.08
C THR A 13 -9.77 -1.98 8.45
N ILE A 14 -8.68 -1.43 8.97
CA ILE A 14 -8.25 -1.67 10.36
C ILE A 14 -9.22 -1.05 11.37
N TYR A 15 -10.00 -0.06 10.95
CA TYR A 15 -10.91 0.74 11.78
C TYR A 15 -12.35 0.61 11.30
N ALA A 16 -12.85 -0.62 11.12
CA ALA A 16 -14.21 -0.84 10.59
C ALA A 16 -15.29 -0.10 11.36
N SER A 17 -15.12 0.08 12.68
CA SER A 17 -16.04 0.83 13.55
C SER A 17 -15.91 2.35 13.41
N GLU A 18 -14.84 2.84 12.81
CA GLU A 18 -14.51 4.26 12.68
C GLU A 18 -14.42 4.69 11.21
N TYR A 19 -14.78 3.80 10.27
CA TYR A 19 -14.75 4.14 8.85
C TYR A 19 -15.74 5.28 8.57
N PRO A 20 -15.27 6.42 8.04
CA PRO A 20 -16.13 7.57 7.81
C PRO A 20 -17.23 7.24 6.79
N GLU A 21 -18.50 7.19 7.21
CA GLU A 21 -19.62 6.96 6.29
C GLU A 21 -19.67 8.00 5.16
N GLU A 22 -19.16 9.19 5.42
CA GLU A 22 -19.03 10.28 4.45
C GLU A 22 -18.22 9.87 3.20
N LEU A 23 -17.22 9.03 3.35
CA LEU A 23 -16.42 8.51 2.23
C LEU A 23 -17.22 7.56 1.33
N LEU A 24 -18.32 7.01 1.83
CA LEU A 24 -19.18 6.08 1.07
C LEU A 24 -20.33 6.79 0.38
N GLY A 25 -20.59 8.07 0.69
CA GLY A 25 -21.72 8.81 0.17
C GLY A 25 -21.63 9.17 -1.32
N ALA A 26 -20.42 9.11 -1.91
CA ALA A 26 -20.21 9.44 -3.32
C ALA A 26 -19.01 8.68 -3.91
N VAL A 27 -19.09 7.35 -3.95
CA VAL A 27 -18.01 6.49 -4.45
C VAL A 27 -18.06 6.42 -5.98
N PRO A 28 -17.01 6.82 -6.71
CA PRO A 28 -16.94 6.65 -8.15
C PRO A 28 -16.77 5.16 -8.47
N LEU A 29 -17.61 4.65 -9.39
CA LEU A 29 -17.54 3.28 -9.85
C LEU A 29 -17.40 3.25 -11.36
N ASP A 30 -16.42 2.52 -11.85
CA ASP A 30 -16.32 2.14 -13.25
C ASP A 30 -17.03 0.80 -13.48
N ILE A 31 -18.18 0.85 -14.14
CA ILE A 31 -19.03 -0.32 -14.33
C ILE A 31 -19.00 -0.75 -15.79
N THR A 32 -18.29 -1.84 -16.05
CA THR A 32 -18.28 -2.49 -17.35
C THR A 32 -19.48 -3.41 -17.50
N LEU A 33 -20.25 -3.23 -18.56
CA LEU A 33 -21.40 -4.06 -18.86
C LEU A 33 -21.09 -5.09 -19.95
N SER A 34 -21.70 -6.27 -19.82
CA SER A 34 -21.65 -7.29 -20.88
C SER A 34 -22.40 -6.84 -22.13
N ASP A 35 -22.07 -7.44 -23.27
CA ASP A 35 -22.63 -7.10 -24.57
C ASP A 35 -24.17 -7.09 -24.57
N GLY A 36 -24.69 -6.00 -25.12
CA GLY A 36 -26.13 -5.78 -25.27
C GLY A 36 -26.84 -5.24 -24.05
N TYR A 37 -26.15 -5.07 -22.92
CA TYR A 37 -26.69 -4.34 -21.78
C TYR A 37 -26.33 -2.86 -21.85
N ARG A 38 -27.22 -2.01 -21.35
CA ARG A 38 -27.01 -0.57 -21.28
C ARG A 38 -27.49 -0.05 -19.93
N PRO A 39 -26.82 0.93 -19.32
CA PRO A 39 -27.28 1.52 -18.08
C PRO A 39 -28.53 2.36 -18.32
N THR A 40 -29.39 2.48 -17.31
CA THR A 40 -30.57 3.36 -17.37
C THR A 40 -30.21 4.83 -17.06
N SER A 41 -29.00 5.08 -16.50
CA SER A 41 -28.48 6.42 -16.23
C SER A 41 -27.00 6.46 -16.50
N GLU A 42 -26.44 7.65 -16.74
CA GLU A 42 -25.01 7.90 -16.92
C GLU A 42 -24.31 8.24 -15.60
N LYS A 43 -24.91 7.88 -14.47
CA LYS A 43 -24.35 8.13 -13.15
C LYS A 43 -23.08 7.32 -12.96
N VAL A 44 -22.01 7.97 -12.48
CA VAL A 44 -20.68 7.37 -12.26
C VAL A 44 -20.27 7.34 -10.78
N SER A 45 -21.08 7.95 -9.89
CA SER A 45 -20.80 7.99 -8.46
C SER A 45 -22.04 7.57 -7.68
N TYR A 46 -21.87 6.70 -6.68
CA TYR A 46 -22.95 6.02 -5.96
C TYR A 46 -22.77 6.12 -4.46
N ASP A 47 -23.89 6.27 -3.74
CA ASP A 47 -23.91 6.16 -2.27
C ASP A 47 -23.92 4.68 -1.87
N LEU A 48 -22.79 4.21 -1.37
CA LEU A 48 -22.62 2.85 -0.88
C LEU A 48 -22.90 2.73 0.63
N SER A 49 -23.07 3.83 1.35
CA SER A 49 -23.32 3.83 2.80
C SER A 49 -24.70 3.29 3.13
N THR A 50 -25.71 3.77 2.42
CA THR A 50 -27.10 3.32 2.56
C THR A 50 -27.53 2.30 1.53
N GLY A 51 -26.71 2.10 0.51
CA GLY A 51 -26.98 1.27 -0.66
C GLY A 51 -27.82 1.99 -1.69
N GLU A 52 -27.31 2.12 -2.89
CA GLU A 52 -27.97 2.78 -4.01
C GLU A 52 -28.34 1.81 -5.14
N SER A 53 -29.41 2.10 -5.86
CA SER A 53 -29.85 1.25 -6.97
C SER A 53 -29.16 1.61 -8.28
N PHE A 54 -28.65 0.61 -8.96
CA PHE A 54 -28.14 0.68 -10.32
C PHE A 54 -28.97 -0.22 -11.23
N SER A 55 -29.46 0.31 -12.34
CA SER A 55 -30.31 -0.45 -13.26
C SER A 55 -29.71 -0.48 -14.66
N VAL A 56 -29.84 -1.63 -15.29
CA VAL A 56 -29.48 -1.86 -16.70
C VAL A 56 -30.66 -2.47 -17.45
N TYR A 57 -30.66 -2.28 -18.75
CA TYR A 57 -31.67 -2.91 -19.61
C TYR A 57 -31.02 -3.68 -20.76
N LYS A 58 -31.74 -4.73 -21.21
CA LYS A 58 -31.41 -5.50 -22.42
C LYS A 58 -32.73 -5.83 -23.11
N GLY A 59 -32.92 -5.28 -24.30
CA GLY A 59 -34.20 -5.37 -25.01
C GLY A 59 -35.33 -4.68 -24.23
N ARG A 60 -36.38 -5.46 -23.83
CA ARG A 60 -37.50 -4.95 -23.02
C ARG A 60 -37.36 -5.20 -21.53
N ASN A 61 -36.28 -5.85 -21.10
CA ASN A 61 -36.08 -6.26 -19.71
C ASN A 61 -35.17 -5.27 -19.00
N THR A 62 -35.56 -4.90 -17.78
CA THR A 62 -34.74 -4.09 -16.87
C THR A 62 -34.30 -4.94 -15.68
N TYR A 63 -33.07 -4.81 -15.31
CA TYR A 63 -32.46 -5.51 -14.18
C TYR A 63 -31.94 -4.45 -13.21
N THR A 64 -32.29 -4.59 -11.94
CA THR A 64 -31.90 -3.64 -10.90
C THR A 64 -31.00 -4.32 -9.88
N TYR A 65 -29.91 -3.68 -9.56
CA TYR A 65 -28.95 -4.09 -8.57
C TYR A 65 -28.95 -3.07 -7.44
N ARG A 66 -28.73 -3.54 -6.23
CA ARG A 66 -28.43 -2.68 -5.10
C ARG A 66 -26.92 -2.74 -4.85
N LEU A 67 -26.26 -1.59 -4.87
CA LEU A 67 -24.83 -1.44 -4.64
C LEU A 67 -24.62 -1.06 -3.18
N VAL A 68 -23.81 -1.82 -2.45
CA VAL A 68 -23.53 -1.58 -1.02
C VAL A 68 -22.05 -1.78 -0.74
N ALA A 69 -21.53 -1.04 0.23
CA ALA A 69 -20.24 -1.37 0.82
C ALA A 69 -20.42 -2.53 1.82
N ASP A 70 -19.51 -3.49 1.79
CA ASP A 70 -19.36 -4.54 2.78
C ASP A 70 -18.07 -4.26 3.55
N ILE A 71 -18.22 -3.52 4.65
CA ILE A 71 -17.09 -3.05 5.46
C ILE A 71 -16.77 -4.14 6.47
N ALA A 72 -15.61 -4.74 6.33
CA ALA A 72 -15.07 -5.71 7.28
C ALA A 72 -13.71 -5.24 7.81
N PRO A 73 -13.43 -5.46 9.11
CA PRO A 73 -12.09 -5.24 9.62
C PRO A 73 -11.11 -6.15 8.85
N ILE A 74 -9.94 -5.61 8.52
CA ILE A 74 -8.85 -6.47 8.06
C ILE A 74 -8.59 -7.47 9.19
N PRO A 75 -8.64 -8.77 8.94
CA PRO A 75 -8.23 -9.74 9.93
C PRO A 75 -6.81 -9.39 10.35
N VAL A 76 -6.66 -8.88 11.58
CA VAL A 76 -5.33 -8.69 12.15
C VAL A 76 -4.75 -10.07 12.30
N ALA A 77 -3.79 -10.39 11.46
CA ALA A 77 -3.15 -11.68 11.55
C ALA A 77 -2.49 -11.80 12.94
N ASP A 78 -2.69 -12.92 13.61
CA ASP A 78 -2.20 -13.14 14.99
C ASP A 78 -0.71 -12.81 15.15
N HIS A 79 0.07 -12.93 14.07
CA HIS A 79 1.50 -12.61 14.08
C HIS A 79 1.81 -11.12 14.25
N LEU A 80 0.89 -10.18 13.94
CA LEU A 80 1.12 -8.75 14.16
C LEU A 80 1.22 -8.42 15.65
N SER A 81 0.62 -9.23 16.51
CA SER A 81 0.76 -9.10 17.97
C SER A 81 2.15 -9.46 18.48
N ASP A 82 2.96 -10.15 17.69
CA ASP A 82 4.29 -10.64 18.08
C ASP A 82 5.38 -9.59 17.98
N PHE A 83 5.16 -8.51 17.23
CA PHE A 83 6.13 -7.41 17.16
C PHE A 83 6.28 -6.72 18.50
N ARG A 84 7.53 -6.59 18.95
CA ARG A 84 7.91 -5.99 20.25
C ARG A 84 9.04 -5.00 20.06
N PHE A 85 8.77 -3.92 19.34
CA PHE A 85 9.72 -2.84 19.14
C PHE A 85 10.02 -2.13 20.46
N ARG A 86 11.25 -2.21 20.94
CA ARG A 86 11.71 -1.59 22.20
C ARG A 86 12.85 -0.62 21.97
N ARG A 87 13.88 -1.06 21.26
CA ARG A 87 15.08 -0.29 21.00
C ARG A 87 15.53 -0.49 19.56
N GLY A 88 15.23 0.48 18.74
CA GLY A 88 15.60 0.46 17.33
C GLY A 88 16.61 1.51 16.95
N VAL A 89 17.11 1.37 15.74
CA VAL A 89 17.94 2.37 15.09
C VAL A 89 17.44 2.63 13.69
N ASN A 90 17.44 3.89 13.30
CA ASN A 90 17.13 4.31 11.94
C ASN A 90 18.41 4.23 11.10
N LEU A 91 18.38 3.46 10.01
CA LEU A 91 19.50 3.36 9.07
C LEU A 91 19.47 4.55 8.10
N ALA A 92 19.52 5.76 8.67
CA ALA A 92 19.45 7.00 7.92
C ALA A 92 20.54 7.09 6.84
N TYR A 93 20.22 7.72 5.73
CA TYR A 93 21.14 7.95 4.60
C TYR A 93 21.70 6.70 3.91
N TRP A 94 21.19 5.52 4.22
CA TRP A 94 21.64 4.29 3.55
C TRP A 94 21.01 4.14 2.17
N MET A 95 19.70 4.35 2.06
CA MET A 95 18.94 4.23 0.81
C MET A 95 18.06 5.46 0.54
N THR A 96 18.48 6.63 1.01
CA THR A 96 17.76 7.90 0.78
C THR A 96 18.51 8.85 -0.15
N GLU A 97 19.63 8.43 -0.72
CA GLU A 97 20.39 9.21 -1.71
C GLU A 97 20.84 8.27 -2.84
N ALA A 98 20.22 8.41 -4.01
CA ALA A 98 20.42 7.52 -5.15
C ALA A 98 21.86 7.44 -5.66
N ASP A 99 22.66 8.48 -5.44
CA ASP A 99 24.03 8.59 -5.97
C ASP A 99 25.12 8.08 -5.03
N ARG A 100 24.75 7.60 -3.82
CA ARG A 100 25.73 7.11 -2.85
C ARG A 100 26.10 5.65 -3.07
N ASP A 101 27.37 5.35 -2.88
CA ASP A 101 27.84 3.97 -2.73
C ASP A 101 27.59 3.45 -1.31
N TRP A 102 26.35 3.03 -1.07
CA TRP A 102 25.88 2.52 0.22
C TRP A 102 26.14 1.03 0.46
N LEU A 103 26.88 0.35 -0.43
CA LEU A 103 27.08 -1.11 -0.38
C LEU A 103 27.74 -1.63 0.91
N GLY A 104 28.58 -0.83 1.52
CA GLY A 104 29.28 -1.20 2.74
C GLY A 104 28.68 -0.64 4.03
N TYR A 105 27.55 0.07 3.95
CA TYR A 105 27.00 0.80 5.08
C TYR A 105 26.48 -0.11 6.20
N VAL A 106 25.80 -1.19 5.84
CA VAL A 106 25.32 -2.21 6.78
C VAL A 106 25.92 -3.55 6.41
N MET A 107 26.62 -4.17 7.38
CA MET A 107 27.33 -5.41 7.17
C MET A 107 26.87 -6.50 8.14
N PRO A 108 26.79 -7.78 7.70
CA PRO A 108 26.37 -8.89 8.56
C PRO A 108 27.15 -8.99 9.86
N ALA A 109 28.43 -8.69 9.83
CA ALA A 109 29.29 -8.74 11.00
C ALA A 109 28.90 -7.76 12.13
N GLN A 110 28.08 -6.76 11.84
CA GLN A 110 27.60 -5.78 12.81
C GLN A 110 26.42 -6.27 13.65
N PHE A 111 25.64 -7.24 13.16
CA PHE A 111 24.43 -7.72 13.82
C PHE A 111 24.64 -8.27 15.23
N PRO A 112 25.67 -9.10 15.51
CA PRO A 112 25.94 -9.54 16.87
C PRO A 112 26.16 -8.39 17.85
N LEU A 113 26.88 -7.33 17.42
CA LEU A 113 27.11 -6.14 18.22
C LEU A 113 25.83 -5.37 18.49
N TRP A 114 25.00 -5.15 17.49
CA TRP A 114 23.71 -4.48 17.64
C TRP A 114 22.81 -5.20 18.65
N LYS A 115 22.77 -6.52 18.55
CA LYS A 115 22.02 -7.37 19.49
C LYS A 115 22.59 -7.32 20.91
N GLU A 116 23.91 -7.36 21.06
CA GLU A 116 24.58 -7.21 22.36
C GLU A 116 24.27 -5.86 23.01
N LEU A 117 24.21 -4.78 22.22
CA LEU A 117 23.80 -3.45 22.66
C LEU A 117 22.29 -3.35 22.97
N GLY A 118 21.54 -4.43 22.75
CA GLY A 118 20.13 -4.55 23.07
C GLY A 118 19.19 -3.92 22.02
N PHE A 119 19.67 -3.70 20.80
CA PHE A 119 18.79 -3.32 19.69
C PHE A 119 18.00 -4.52 19.22
N ASP A 120 16.73 -4.29 18.91
CA ASP A 120 15.79 -5.33 18.46
C ASP A 120 15.23 -5.06 17.08
N HIS A 121 15.39 -3.86 16.52
CA HIS A 121 14.91 -3.56 15.16
C HIS A 121 15.69 -2.45 14.46
N PHE A 122 15.58 -2.47 13.13
CA PHE A 122 16.02 -1.40 12.24
C PHE A 122 14.81 -0.79 11.53
N ARG A 123 14.75 0.54 11.47
CA ARG A 123 13.93 1.25 10.50
C ARG A 123 14.82 1.59 9.30
N VAL A 124 14.35 1.27 8.11
CA VAL A 124 15.10 1.38 6.86
C VAL A 124 14.39 2.37 5.95
N PRO A 125 14.74 3.66 6.04
CA PRO A 125 14.24 4.65 5.10
C PRO A 125 14.77 4.38 3.70
N VAL A 126 13.89 4.36 2.72
CA VAL A 126 14.25 4.17 1.32
C VAL A 126 13.53 5.20 0.45
N ASP A 127 14.26 5.86 -0.41
CA ASP A 127 13.68 6.69 -1.45
C ASP A 127 13.32 5.83 -2.66
N GLU A 128 12.19 6.12 -3.28
CA GLU A 128 11.75 5.37 -4.44
C GLU A 128 12.82 5.33 -5.54
N LEU A 129 13.49 6.45 -5.80
CA LEU A 129 14.54 6.57 -6.81
C LEU A 129 15.82 5.76 -6.49
N CYS A 130 15.98 5.27 -5.25
CA CYS A 130 17.05 4.33 -4.91
C CYS A 130 16.68 2.88 -5.26
N ILE A 131 15.40 2.54 -5.17
CA ILE A 131 14.89 1.18 -5.35
C ILE A 131 14.46 0.93 -6.79
N PHE A 132 13.99 1.96 -7.48
CA PHE A 132 13.54 1.86 -8.87
C PHE A 132 14.37 2.77 -9.77
N ASP A 133 14.56 2.33 -11.02
CA ASP A 133 15.04 3.17 -12.09
C ASP A 133 13.93 4.07 -12.65
N ARG A 134 14.26 4.90 -13.62
CA ARG A 134 13.32 5.83 -14.26
C ARG A 134 12.22 5.13 -15.06
N GLU A 135 12.46 3.89 -15.46
CA GLU A 135 11.54 3.02 -16.18
C GLU A 135 10.64 2.22 -15.20
N GLY A 136 10.81 2.44 -13.88
CA GLY A 136 10.08 1.76 -12.83
C GLY A 136 10.47 0.30 -12.64
N GLN A 137 11.67 -0.11 -13.12
CA GLN A 137 12.21 -1.42 -12.84
C GLN A 137 13.00 -1.41 -11.53
N PHE A 138 13.10 -2.56 -10.88
CA PHE A 138 13.90 -2.63 -9.66
C PHE A 138 15.39 -2.40 -9.94
N ASN A 139 16.00 -1.60 -9.07
CA ASN A 139 17.45 -1.59 -8.93
C ASN A 139 17.85 -2.86 -8.18
N GLU A 140 18.24 -3.88 -8.92
CA GLU A 140 18.57 -5.21 -8.39
C GLU A 140 19.62 -5.18 -7.27
N LYS A 141 20.55 -4.22 -7.34
CA LYS A 141 21.58 -4.03 -6.33
C LYS A 141 20.98 -3.53 -5.02
N ALA A 142 20.06 -2.55 -5.07
CA ALA A 142 19.38 -2.00 -3.91
C ALA A 142 18.46 -3.04 -3.27
N VAL A 143 17.63 -3.68 -4.08
CA VAL A 143 16.71 -4.73 -3.64
C VAL A 143 17.45 -5.92 -3.05
N GLY A 144 18.55 -6.34 -3.67
CA GLY A 144 19.40 -7.40 -3.14
C GLY A 144 19.95 -7.09 -1.75
N LYS A 145 20.31 -5.82 -1.48
CA LYS A 145 20.76 -5.38 -0.17
C LYS A 145 19.65 -5.37 0.89
N LEU A 146 18.43 -5.06 0.50
CA LEU A 146 17.28 -5.17 1.39
C LEU A 146 16.98 -6.64 1.73
N HIS A 147 17.01 -7.54 0.75
CA HIS A 147 16.88 -8.99 1.00
C HIS A 147 17.95 -9.52 1.96
N GLU A 148 19.21 -9.10 1.78
CA GLU A 148 20.30 -9.46 2.70
C GLU A 148 19.99 -8.97 4.11
N LEU A 149 19.59 -7.70 4.29
CA LEU A 149 19.27 -7.14 5.59
C LEU A 149 18.12 -7.88 6.26
N PHE A 150 17.02 -8.13 5.54
CA PHE A 150 15.87 -8.84 6.08
C PHE A 150 16.23 -10.26 6.50
N THR A 151 16.99 -10.97 5.66
CA THR A 151 17.50 -12.30 6.00
C THR A 151 18.36 -12.27 7.27
N TRP A 152 19.22 -11.26 7.44
CA TRP A 152 20.03 -11.13 8.67
C TRP A 152 19.16 -10.84 9.89
N CYS A 153 18.15 -9.99 9.75
CA CYS A 153 17.20 -9.74 10.84
C CYS A 153 16.50 -11.04 11.26
N GLU A 154 15.99 -11.81 10.30
CA GLU A 154 15.35 -13.11 10.54
C GLU A 154 16.29 -14.09 11.28
N GLN A 155 17.52 -14.22 10.81
CA GLN A 155 18.52 -15.14 11.39
C GLN A 155 18.94 -14.73 12.82
N ASN A 156 18.86 -13.45 13.16
CA ASN A 156 19.29 -12.94 14.45
C ASN A 156 18.14 -12.63 15.41
N GLY A 157 16.88 -12.90 15.02
CA GLY A 157 15.69 -12.60 15.83
C GLY A 157 15.55 -11.09 16.07
N MET A 158 15.84 -10.30 15.05
CA MET A 158 15.62 -8.87 14.99
C MET A 158 14.50 -8.55 14.01
N TYR A 159 13.97 -7.34 14.05
CA TYR A 159 12.94 -6.88 13.14
C TYR A 159 13.49 -5.84 12.16
N ALA A 160 12.84 -5.71 11.02
CA ALA A 160 13.08 -4.63 10.08
C ALA A 160 11.76 -3.94 9.75
N ILE A 161 11.80 -2.62 9.62
CA ILE A 161 10.70 -1.79 9.13
C ILE A 161 11.16 -1.15 7.84
N LEU A 162 10.59 -1.54 6.71
CA LEU A 162 10.82 -0.89 5.43
C LEU A 162 9.92 0.33 5.34
N ASP A 163 10.52 1.49 5.31
CA ASP A 163 9.85 2.79 5.21
C ASP A 163 10.04 3.36 3.79
N LEU A 164 8.94 3.56 3.06
CA LEU A 164 8.99 4.37 1.84
C LEU A 164 9.08 5.84 2.22
N HIS A 165 10.32 6.30 2.36
CA HIS A 165 10.64 7.59 2.95
C HIS A 165 10.29 8.76 2.03
N THR A 166 10.69 8.64 0.76
CA THR A 166 10.42 9.67 -0.25
C THR A 166 9.95 9.00 -1.53
N PRO A 167 8.65 9.08 -1.88
CA PRO A 167 8.18 8.74 -3.20
C PRO A 167 8.84 9.59 -4.29
N ALA A 168 8.93 9.06 -5.50
CA ALA A 168 9.41 9.83 -6.63
C ALA A 168 8.48 11.02 -6.88
N PRO A 169 9.02 12.19 -7.31
CA PRO A 169 8.19 13.31 -7.71
C PRO A 169 7.24 12.91 -8.84
N ARG A 170 6.04 13.49 -8.84
CA ARG A 170 5.14 13.30 -9.99
C ARG A 170 5.76 13.86 -11.26
N GLU A 171 5.33 13.38 -12.40
CA GLU A 171 5.78 13.87 -13.70
C GLU A 171 5.59 15.41 -13.81
N GLY A 172 6.65 16.09 -14.19
CA GLY A 172 6.68 17.57 -14.32
C GLY A 172 6.93 18.31 -13.01
N SER A 173 7.25 17.63 -11.90
CA SER A 173 7.71 18.23 -10.66
C SER A 173 9.21 17.95 -10.43
N ASP A 174 9.94 18.93 -9.88
CA ASP A 174 11.36 18.77 -9.57
C ASP A 174 11.58 18.13 -8.18
N SER A 175 10.54 18.04 -7.37
CA SER A 175 10.62 17.50 -6.00
C SER A 175 9.31 16.82 -5.59
N TYR A 176 9.42 15.84 -4.71
CA TYR A 176 8.27 15.26 -4.03
C TYR A 176 7.61 16.31 -3.13
N ARG A 177 6.29 16.33 -3.15
CA ARG A 177 5.45 17.13 -2.25
C ARG A 177 4.35 16.22 -1.73
N GLU A 178 4.32 16.04 -0.43
CA GLU A 178 3.38 15.14 0.23
C GLU A 178 1.92 15.54 -0.04
N GLU A 179 1.61 16.83 0.03
CA GLU A 179 0.27 17.35 -0.22
C GLU A 179 -0.27 16.97 -1.61
N GLU A 180 0.61 16.77 -2.61
CA GLU A 180 0.20 16.35 -3.95
C GLU A 180 -0.32 14.91 -3.99
N LEU A 181 0.12 14.04 -3.05
CA LEU A 181 -0.35 12.66 -2.95
C LEU A 181 -1.83 12.60 -2.58
N TYR A 182 -2.29 13.56 -1.79
CA TYR A 182 -3.67 13.65 -1.31
C TYR A 182 -4.55 14.56 -2.18
N ASP A 183 -3.95 15.34 -3.08
CA ASP A 183 -4.66 16.28 -3.94
C ASP A 183 -5.49 15.52 -4.99
N PRO A 184 -6.83 15.73 -5.05
CA PRO A 184 -7.67 15.14 -6.08
C PRO A 184 -7.29 15.54 -7.52
N ALA A 185 -6.52 16.61 -7.70
CA ALA A 185 -6.03 17.03 -9.00
C ALA A 185 -4.97 16.10 -9.60
N TYR A 186 -4.35 15.22 -8.77
CA TYR A 186 -3.29 14.31 -9.19
C TYR A 186 -3.62 12.83 -8.90
N PRO A 187 -4.71 12.29 -9.46
CA PRO A 187 -5.12 10.90 -9.20
C PRO A 187 -4.08 9.87 -9.69
N GLU A 188 -3.34 10.21 -10.76
CA GLU A 188 -2.27 9.39 -11.31
C GLU A 188 -1.09 9.24 -10.33
N PHE A 189 -0.78 10.29 -9.57
CA PHE A 189 0.29 10.23 -8.56
C PHE A 189 -0.07 9.26 -7.43
N ARG A 190 -1.31 9.29 -6.96
CA ARG A 190 -1.82 8.31 -5.98
C ARG A 190 -1.82 6.90 -6.54
N ALA A 191 -2.22 6.73 -7.79
CA ALA A 191 -2.18 5.43 -8.46
C ALA A 191 -0.75 4.89 -8.57
N HIS A 192 0.22 5.76 -8.87
CA HIS A 192 1.64 5.44 -8.87
C HIS A 192 2.12 4.97 -7.48
N PHE A 193 1.83 5.71 -6.43
CA PHE A 193 2.17 5.33 -5.05
C PHE A 193 1.64 3.92 -4.69
N VAL A 194 0.36 3.65 -5.01
CA VAL A 194 -0.22 2.32 -4.81
C VAL A 194 0.49 1.26 -5.64
N HIS A 195 0.88 1.58 -6.89
CA HIS A 195 1.62 0.68 -7.76
C HIS A 195 3.00 0.32 -7.18
N VAL A 196 3.74 1.32 -6.69
CA VAL A 196 5.03 1.13 -6.01
C VAL A 196 4.90 0.15 -4.85
N TRP A 197 3.91 0.37 -3.96
CA TRP A 197 3.67 -0.53 -2.83
C TRP A 197 3.28 -1.94 -3.24
N ARG A 198 2.50 -2.10 -4.31
CA ARG A 198 2.18 -3.43 -4.86
C ARG A 198 3.43 -4.17 -5.31
N LYS A 199 4.37 -3.47 -5.95
CA LYS A 199 5.66 -4.04 -6.39
C LYS A 199 6.51 -4.42 -5.19
N LEU A 200 6.69 -3.52 -4.21
CA LEU A 200 7.46 -3.79 -3.00
C LEU A 200 6.88 -4.98 -2.20
N ALA A 201 5.56 -5.00 -2.00
CA ALA A 201 4.90 -6.10 -1.30
C ALA A 201 5.04 -7.43 -2.04
N ALA A 202 5.00 -7.43 -3.37
CA ALA A 202 5.20 -8.64 -4.18
C ALA A 202 6.64 -9.15 -4.09
N GLU A 203 7.62 -8.24 -4.08
CA GLU A 203 9.04 -8.56 -4.00
C GLU A 203 9.39 -9.18 -2.65
N PHE A 204 9.00 -8.53 -1.57
CA PHE A 204 9.40 -8.94 -0.21
C PHE A 204 8.44 -9.93 0.47
N LYS A 205 7.39 -10.40 -0.20
CA LYS A 205 6.40 -11.36 0.36
C LYS A 205 7.00 -12.68 0.84
N GLY A 206 8.21 -13.02 0.39
CA GLY A 206 8.91 -14.26 0.78
C GLY A 206 9.56 -14.19 2.16
N HIS A 207 9.71 -12.99 2.73
CA HIS A 207 10.25 -12.80 4.07
C HIS A 207 9.24 -13.13 5.16
N ASN A 208 9.78 -13.42 6.35
CA ASN A 208 8.95 -13.75 7.50
C ASN A 208 8.12 -12.54 7.94
N PRO A 209 6.79 -12.60 7.86
CA PRO A 209 5.91 -11.49 8.26
C PRO A 209 5.96 -11.17 9.76
N LYS A 210 6.60 -12.01 10.57
CA LYS A 210 6.89 -11.73 11.98
C LYS A 210 8.18 -10.94 12.19
N CYS A 211 8.97 -10.73 11.14
CA CYS A 211 10.25 -10.03 11.21
C CYS A 211 10.27 -8.76 10.38
N VAL A 212 9.53 -8.70 9.28
CA VAL A 212 9.52 -7.57 8.36
C VAL A 212 8.16 -6.87 8.39
N ALA A 213 8.18 -5.58 8.70
CA ALA A 213 7.03 -4.70 8.67
C ALA A 213 7.23 -3.61 7.59
N PHE A 214 6.12 -3.02 7.12
CA PHE A 214 6.11 -1.96 6.13
C PHE A 214 5.52 -0.68 6.74
N GLU A 215 6.23 0.42 6.59
CA GLU A 215 5.77 1.77 6.87
C GLU A 215 5.44 2.44 5.54
N LEU A 216 4.17 2.76 5.33
CA LEU A 216 3.69 3.15 4.01
C LEU A 216 4.25 4.49 3.53
N LEU A 217 4.44 5.43 4.44
CA LEU A 217 4.95 6.76 4.14
C LEU A 217 5.55 7.37 5.40
N ASN A 218 6.67 8.07 5.23
CA ASN A 218 7.27 8.86 6.29
C ASN A 218 6.48 10.17 6.48
N GLU A 219 6.20 10.54 7.72
CA GLU A 219 5.56 11.82 8.09
C GLU A 219 4.34 12.21 7.23
N PRO A 220 3.30 11.31 7.12
CA PRO A 220 2.13 11.56 6.28
C PRO A 220 1.20 12.66 6.80
#